data_d1cce8b94f28cc869e40ab04d5c006ce
#
_entry.id   d1cce8b94f28cc869e40ab04d5c006ce
#
_cell.length_a   1.000
_cell.length_b   1.000
_cell.length_c   1.000
_cell.angle_alpha   90.00
_cell.angle_beta   90.00
_cell.angle_gamma   90.00
#
_symmetry.space_group_name_H-M   'P 1'
#
loop_
_entity.id
_entity.type
_entity.pdbx_description
1 polymer ?
#
loop_
_entity_poly.entity_id
_entity_poly.type
_entity_poly.pdbx_seq_one_letter_code
_entity_poly.pdbx_strand_id
1 'polypeptide(L)'
;MILGFMLALRRCKKNGVEPDHLYNLVLGLIPVCILCARAYYVLFEWEQCKDNLLSVFQINKGGLAIYGGILGGVAVVLIYCKAKELSFWSLADTLIPSLVLGQAIGRWGNFVNQEAYGNPITNPDLQFFPYGVYIEELGQWHQATFFYESALNTLLLIVMLISYPHFRKKGYLLPFYMIGYGVIRCFVEGLRTDSLYLMPGVRVSQVLSGCLILLGVLLVGIVRRRTDIQA
;
A
#
# COMPACT_ATOMS: atom_id res chain seq x y z
N MET A 1 11.28 5.27 3.32
CA MET A 1 11.12 6.20 2.17
C MET A 1 12.36 6.22 1.27
N ILE A 2 13.57 6.46 1.79
CA ILE A 2 14.81 6.60 0.98
C ILE A 2 15.04 5.39 0.05
N LEU A 3 14.98 4.16 0.57
CA LEU A 3 15.19 2.95 -0.24
C LEU A 3 14.16 2.82 -1.37
N GLY A 4 12.90 3.15 -1.12
CA GLY A 4 11.86 3.15 -2.15
C GLY A 4 12.14 4.19 -3.22
N PHE A 5 12.55 5.39 -2.84
CA PHE A 5 12.92 6.44 -3.77
C PHE A 5 14.14 6.06 -4.64
N MET A 6 15.17 5.48 -4.03
CA MET A 6 16.34 4.97 -4.76
C MET A 6 15.97 3.87 -5.76
N LEU A 7 15.04 2.98 -5.39
CA LEU A 7 14.54 1.95 -6.30
C LEU A 7 13.78 2.59 -7.47
N ALA A 8 12.93 3.58 -7.23
CA ALA A 8 12.22 4.31 -8.28
C ALA A 8 13.19 5.02 -9.23
N LEU A 9 14.21 5.70 -8.71
CA LEU A 9 15.26 6.36 -9.52
C LEU A 9 15.99 5.38 -10.45
N ARG A 10 16.35 4.20 -9.94
CA ARG A 10 16.99 3.15 -10.77
C ARG A 10 16.08 2.67 -11.90
N ARG A 11 14.76 2.72 -11.69
CA ARG A 11 13.77 2.27 -12.67
C ARG A 11 13.39 3.34 -13.69
N CYS A 12 13.59 4.62 -13.38
CA CYS A 12 13.30 5.74 -14.27
C CYS A 12 13.90 5.52 -15.67
N LYS A 13 15.21 5.23 -15.75
CA LYS A 13 15.90 4.99 -17.02
C LYS A 13 15.30 3.82 -17.82
N LYS A 14 14.90 2.73 -17.14
CA LYS A 14 14.33 1.55 -17.80
C LYS A 14 12.94 1.83 -18.36
N ASN A 15 12.19 2.74 -17.73
CA ASN A 15 10.82 3.06 -18.09
C ASN A 15 10.69 4.31 -18.97
N GLY A 16 11.81 4.98 -19.30
CA GLY A 16 11.82 6.21 -20.09
C GLY A 16 11.13 7.37 -19.37
N VAL A 17 11.32 7.43 -18.04
CA VAL A 17 10.88 8.54 -17.18
C VAL A 17 12.13 9.31 -16.76
N GLU A 18 12.13 10.61 -16.94
CA GLU A 18 13.23 11.44 -16.46
C GLU A 18 13.24 11.52 -14.92
N PRO A 19 14.41 11.45 -14.26
CA PRO A 19 14.51 11.52 -12.81
C PRO A 19 13.88 12.79 -12.20
N ASP A 20 13.94 13.91 -12.92
CA ASP A 20 13.37 15.19 -12.46
C ASP A 20 11.85 15.12 -12.25
N HIS A 21 11.16 14.33 -13.06
CA HIS A 21 9.74 14.09 -12.82
C HIS A 21 9.48 13.37 -11.50
N LEU A 22 10.39 12.48 -11.09
CA LEU A 22 10.24 11.76 -9.81
C LEU A 22 10.48 12.69 -8.62
N TYR A 23 11.49 13.58 -8.69
CA TYR A 23 11.73 14.58 -7.65
C TYR A 23 10.53 15.52 -7.49
N ASN A 24 10.04 16.08 -8.59
CA ASN A 24 8.89 16.97 -8.59
C ASN A 24 7.62 16.29 -8.08
N LEU A 25 7.40 15.01 -8.49
CA LEU A 25 6.25 14.24 -8.07
C LEU A 25 6.28 13.97 -6.55
N VAL A 26 7.43 13.60 -5.98
CA VAL A 26 7.56 13.32 -4.54
C VAL A 26 7.34 14.58 -3.72
N LEU A 27 7.85 15.74 -4.18
CA LEU A 27 7.59 17.04 -3.53
C LEU A 27 6.10 17.39 -3.49
N GLY A 28 5.34 17.03 -4.52
CA GLY A 28 3.88 17.21 -4.54
C GLY A 28 3.12 16.15 -3.77
N LEU A 29 3.54 14.87 -3.88
CA LEU A 29 2.86 13.73 -3.25
C LEU A 29 2.83 13.83 -1.72
N ILE A 30 3.97 14.15 -1.10
CA ILE A 30 4.06 14.13 0.37
C ILE A 30 3.06 15.09 1.00
N PRO A 31 3.04 16.40 0.69
CA PRO A 31 2.11 17.33 1.33
C PRO A 31 0.65 17.00 0.96
N VAL A 32 0.35 16.68 -0.30
CA VAL A 32 -1.03 16.41 -0.73
C VAL A 32 -1.57 15.13 -0.09
N CYS A 33 -0.77 14.06 -0.02
CA CYS A 33 -1.20 12.84 0.67
C CYS A 33 -1.51 13.10 2.15
N ILE A 34 -0.69 13.88 2.85
CA ILE A 34 -0.91 14.23 4.25
C ILE A 34 -2.19 15.05 4.42
N LEU A 35 -2.37 16.08 3.58
CA LEU A 35 -3.57 16.93 3.62
C LEU A 35 -4.84 16.12 3.31
N CYS A 36 -4.83 15.27 2.28
CA CYS A 36 -5.96 14.41 1.94
C CYS A 36 -6.24 13.35 3.02
N ALA A 37 -5.20 12.77 3.62
CA ALA A 37 -5.36 11.84 4.74
C ALA A 37 -6.01 12.52 5.94
N ARG A 38 -5.63 13.76 6.23
CA ARG A 38 -6.23 14.57 7.31
C ARG A 38 -7.65 14.98 6.99
N ALA A 39 -7.89 15.48 5.78
CA ALA A 39 -9.24 15.89 5.35
C ALA A 39 -10.22 14.70 5.41
N TYR A 40 -9.79 13.51 4.94
CA TYR A 40 -10.61 12.31 5.04
C TYR A 40 -10.93 11.95 6.49
N TYR A 41 -9.92 11.97 7.38
CA TYR A 41 -10.12 11.69 8.80
C TYR A 41 -11.13 12.66 9.40
N VAL A 42 -10.96 13.97 9.20
CA VAL A 42 -11.85 15.00 9.74
C VAL A 42 -13.29 14.85 9.23
N LEU A 43 -13.48 14.46 7.96
CA LEU A 43 -14.81 14.22 7.39
C LEU A 43 -15.54 13.05 8.05
N PHE A 44 -14.82 11.96 8.37
CA PHE A 44 -15.43 10.77 8.96
C PHE A 44 -15.50 10.81 10.48
N GLU A 45 -14.61 11.54 11.13
CA GLU A 45 -14.55 11.70 12.60
C GLU A 45 -14.94 13.13 13.01
N TRP A 46 -15.89 13.75 12.28
CA TRP A 46 -16.30 15.13 12.50
C TRP A 46 -16.77 15.39 13.94
N GLU A 47 -17.47 14.43 14.55
CA GLU A 47 -17.93 14.52 15.94
C GLU A 47 -16.80 14.78 16.95
N GLN A 48 -15.60 14.25 16.68
CA GLN A 48 -14.41 14.45 17.52
C GLN A 48 -13.72 15.81 17.26
N CYS A 49 -13.98 16.41 16.10
CA CYS A 49 -13.29 17.63 15.68
C CYS A 49 -14.15 18.90 15.84
N LYS A 50 -15.47 18.78 15.88
CA LYS A 50 -16.43 19.91 15.87
C LYS A 50 -16.28 20.85 17.07
N ASP A 51 -15.94 20.33 18.26
CA ASP A 51 -15.82 21.11 19.48
C ASP A 51 -14.53 21.94 19.55
N ASN A 52 -13.53 21.57 18.74
CA ASN A 52 -12.27 22.30 18.66
C ASN A 52 -11.75 22.32 17.22
N LEU A 53 -12.14 23.32 16.44
CA LEU A 53 -11.75 23.46 15.03
C LEU A 53 -10.22 23.56 14.83
N LEU A 54 -9.46 24.00 15.84
CA LEU A 54 -8.00 23.98 15.77
C LEU A 54 -7.43 22.55 15.75
N SER A 55 -8.19 21.58 16.26
CA SER A 55 -7.81 20.17 16.20
C SER A 55 -7.65 19.65 14.76
N VAL A 56 -8.38 20.25 13.80
CA VAL A 56 -8.28 19.92 12.37
C VAL A 56 -6.84 20.05 11.85
N PHE A 57 -6.08 20.99 12.37
CA PHE A 57 -4.68 21.26 11.97
C PHE A 57 -3.64 20.51 12.81
N GLN A 58 -4.06 19.78 13.87
CA GLN A 58 -3.14 19.09 14.78
C GLN A 58 -2.74 17.70 14.27
N ILE A 59 -1.99 17.66 13.16
CA ILE A 59 -1.51 16.42 12.53
C ILE A 59 -0.57 15.63 13.46
N ASN A 60 0.15 16.32 14.35
CA ASN A 60 1.08 15.74 15.31
C ASN A 60 0.44 14.85 16.39
N LYS A 61 -0.88 14.96 16.57
CA LYS A 61 -1.64 14.12 17.52
C LYS A 61 -2.24 12.87 16.86
N GLY A 62 -1.85 12.57 15.61
CA GLY A 62 -2.43 11.48 14.85
C GLY A 62 -3.67 11.91 14.06
N GLY A 63 -4.55 10.95 13.74
CA GLY A 63 -5.77 11.21 12.96
C GLY A 63 -5.47 11.45 11.48
N LEU A 64 -4.77 10.52 10.87
CA LEU A 64 -4.51 10.46 9.44
C LEU A 64 -5.14 9.17 8.86
N ALA A 65 -6.11 9.33 7.98
CA ALA A 65 -6.77 8.19 7.34
C ALA A 65 -6.01 7.77 6.07
N ILE A 66 -5.57 6.52 6.04
CA ILE A 66 -4.79 5.97 4.92
C ILE A 66 -5.52 6.08 3.57
N TYR A 67 -6.84 5.93 3.57
CA TYR A 67 -7.65 6.02 2.36
C TYR A 67 -7.62 7.41 1.72
N GLY A 68 -7.65 8.47 2.54
CA GLY A 68 -7.47 9.84 2.07
C GLY A 68 -6.10 10.05 1.41
N GLY A 69 -5.04 9.52 2.02
CA GLY A 69 -3.70 9.57 1.45
C GLY A 69 -3.58 8.83 0.12
N ILE A 70 -4.19 7.65 -0.01
CA ILE A 70 -4.20 6.87 -1.26
C ILE A 70 -4.94 7.63 -2.36
N LEU A 71 -6.15 8.14 -2.07
CA LEU A 71 -6.94 8.90 -3.04
C LEU A 71 -6.22 10.17 -3.50
N GLY A 72 -5.65 10.93 -2.55
CA GLY A 72 -4.83 12.10 -2.85
C GLY A 72 -3.60 11.76 -3.69
N GLY A 73 -2.90 10.68 -3.35
CA GLY A 73 -1.73 10.21 -4.10
C GLY A 73 -2.06 9.82 -5.54
N VAL A 74 -3.14 9.05 -5.74
CA VAL A 74 -3.61 8.69 -7.09
C VAL A 74 -4.00 9.93 -7.89
N ALA A 75 -4.72 10.87 -7.28
CA ALA A 75 -5.12 12.11 -7.92
C ALA A 75 -3.89 12.94 -8.37
N VAL A 76 -2.89 13.10 -7.50
CA VAL A 76 -1.63 13.80 -7.84
C VAL A 76 -0.94 13.13 -9.02
N VAL A 77 -0.80 11.81 -9.01
CA VAL A 77 -0.14 11.08 -10.11
C VAL A 77 -0.89 11.29 -11.43
N LEU A 78 -2.21 11.19 -11.42
CA LEU A 78 -3.03 11.38 -12.64
C LEU A 78 -2.95 12.81 -13.18
N ILE A 79 -3.07 13.81 -12.30
CA ILE A 79 -2.96 15.24 -12.67
C ILE A 79 -1.55 15.53 -13.20
N TYR A 80 -0.52 15.02 -12.53
CA TYR A 80 0.86 15.23 -12.95
C TYR A 80 1.16 14.61 -14.31
N CYS A 81 0.70 13.36 -14.54
CA CYS A 81 0.83 12.70 -15.84
C CYS A 81 0.17 13.53 -16.95
N LYS A 82 -1.04 14.04 -16.70
CA LYS A 82 -1.76 14.86 -17.68
C LYS A 82 -1.05 16.20 -17.93
N ALA A 83 -0.61 16.88 -16.90
CA ALA A 83 0.05 18.19 -16.98
C ALA A 83 1.44 18.15 -17.66
N LYS A 84 2.14 17.01 -17.55
CA LYS A 84 3.50 16.81 -18.10
C LYS A 84 3.51 15.89 -19.33
N GLU A 85 2.34 15.52 -19.84
CA GLU A 85 2.17 14.61 -21.01
C GLU A 85 2.92 13.27 -20.84
N LEU A 86 3.02 12.79 -19.57
CA LEU A 86 3.71 11.55 -19.25
C LEU A 86 2.78 10.34 -19.37
N SER A 87 3.32 9.22 -19.84
CA SER A 87 2.61 7.96 -19.79
C SER A 87 2.38 7.50 -18.36
N PHE A 88 1.10 7.47 -17.93
CA PHE A 88 0.71 6.92 -16.63
C PHE A 88 1.27 5.51 -16.39
N TRP A 89 1.24 4.66 -17.41
CA TRP A 89 1.70 3.27 -17.30
C TRP A 89 3.22 3.16 -17.07
N SER A 90 4.00 4.03 -17.74
CA SER A 90 5.45 4.08 -17.52
C SER A 90 5.78 4.57 -16.11
N LEU A 91 5.05 5.56 -15.63
CA LEU A 91 5.22 6.09 -14.28
C LEU A 91 4.76 5.07 -13.22
N ALA A 92 3.63 4.39 -13.44
CA ALA A 92 3.15 3.32 -12.55
C ALA A 92 4.18 2.19 -12.44
N ASP A 93 4.71 1.69 -13.56
CA ASP A 93 5.75 0.65 -13.55
C ASP A 93 7.04 1.11 -12.85
N THR A 94 7.28 2.41 -12.75
CA THR A 94 8.41 2.98 -12.00
C THR A 94 8.13 3.02 -10.51
N LEU A 95 6.93 3.43 -10.10
CA LEU A 95 6.57 3.69 -8.70
C LEU A 95 6.13 2.44 -7.94
N ILE A 96 5.39 1.52 -8.58
CA ILE A 96 4.78 0.37 -7.90
C ILE A 96 5.78 -0.51 -7.14
N PRO A 97 6.94 -0.90 -7.67
CA PRO A 97 7.91 -1.67 -6.89
C PRO A 97 8.41 -0.94 -5.64
N SER A 98 8.51 0.38 -5.71
CA SER A 98 8.89 1.22 -4.57
C SER A 98 7.78 1.29 -3.52
N LEU A 99 6.52 1.28 -3.95
CA LEU A 99 5.36 1.19 -3.06
C LEU A 99 5.37 -0.13 -2.29
N VAL A 100 5.55 -1.26 -3.01
CA VAL A 100 5.60 -2.60 -2.39
C VAL A 100 6.77 -2.71 -1.39
N LEU A 101 7.95 -2.17 -1.75
CA LEU A 101 9.08 -2.09 -0.84
C LEU A 101 8.75 -1.28 0.42
N GLY A 102 8.09 -0.15 0.23
CA GLY A 102 7.62 0.70 1.33
C GLY A 102 6.62 -0.02 2.24
N GLN A 103 5.70 -0.80 1.67
CA GLN A 103 4.76 -1.64 2.43
C GLN A 103 5.50 -2.73 3.22
N ALA A 104 6.43 -3.46 2.60
CA ALA A 104 7.20 -4.51 3.26
C ALA A 104 7.98 -3.97 4.48
N ILE A 105 8.67 -2.84 4.31
CA ILE A 105 9.43 -2.21 5.40
C ILE A 105 8.48 -1.59 6.42
N GLY A 106 7.39 -0.97 5.99
CA GLY A 106 6.44 -0.28 6.85
C GLY A 106 5.77 -1.20 7.88
N ARG A 107 5.62 -2.49 7.57
CA ARG A 107 5.06 -3.49 8.50
C ARG A 107 5.89 -3.68 9.77
N TRP A 108 7.18 -3.41 9.73
CA TRP A 108 8.02 -3.43 10.93
C TRP A 108 7.68 -2.29 11.91
N GLY A 109 7.01 -1.24 11.46
CA GLY A 109 6.43 -0.24 12.36
C GLY A 109 5.35 -0.83 13.27
N ASN A 110 4.52 -1.75 12.76
CA ASN A 110 3.53 -2.44 13.59
C ASN A 110 4.17 -3.31 14.68
N PHE A 111 5.35 -3.90 14.41
CA PHE A 111 6.14 -4.60 15.43
C PHE A 111 6.59 -3.65 16.54
N VAL A 112 7.13 -2.48 16.18
CA VAL A 112 7.61 -1.48 17.16
C VAL A 112 6.45 -0.93 18.00
N ASN A 113 5.29 -0.72 17.37
CA ASN A 113 4.09 -0.21 18.03
C ASN A 113 3.28 -1.30 18.74
N GLN A 114 3.68 -2.58 18.61
CA GLN A 114 2.94 -3.74 19.15
C GLN A 114 1.46 -3.76 18.75
N GLU A 115 1.17 -3.45 17.47
CA GLU A 115 -0.18 -3.37 16.91
C GLU A 115 -0.36 -4.33 15.72
N ALA A 116 -1.61 -4.53 15.28
CA ALA A 116 -1.93 -5.33 14.10
C ALA A 116 -1.45 -6.79 14.18
N TYR A 117 -1.40 -7.36 15.37
CA TYR A 117 -1.07 -8.76 15.61
C TYR A 117 -2.24 -9.71 15.28
N GLY A 118 -1.92 -11.01 15.17
CA GLY A 118 -2.90 -12.05 14.86
C GLY A 118 -3.46 -12.76 16.09
N ASN A 119 -4.01 -13.94 15.87
CA ASN A 119 -4.62 -14.74 16.94
C ASN A 119 -3.61 -15.11 18.06
N PRO A 120 -4.08 -15.26 19.31
CA PRO A 120 -3.23 -15.67 20.41
C PRO A 120 -2.68 -17.09 20.19
N ILE A 121 -1.44 -17.32 20.63
CA ILE A 121 -0.74 -18.61 20.51
C ILE A 121 -0.69 -19.25 21.89
N THR A 122 -1.49 -20.29 22.07
CA THR A 122 -1.55 -21.07 23.34
C THR A 122 -0.53 -22.20 23.38
N ASN A 123 -0.09 -22.74 22.25
CA ASN A 123 0.89 -23.81 22.17
C ASN A 123 2.31 -23.25 22.42
N PRO A 124 3.02 -23.66 23.48
CA PRO A 124 4.37 -23.20 23.78
C PRO A 124 5.38 -23.46 22.65
N ASP A 125 5.24 -24.56 21.92
CA ASP A 125 6.14 -24.93 20.81
C ASP A 125 6.09 -23.96 19.63
N LEU A 126 5.04 -23.14 19.55
CA LEU A 126 4.84 -22.13 18.50
C LEU A 126 5.13 -20.70 19.01
N GLN A 127 5.55 -20.53 20.25
CA GLN A 127 5.86 -19.23 20.85
C GLN A 127 7.29 -18.80 20.51
N PHE A 128 7.58 -18.61 19.24
CA PHE A 128 8.88 -18.15 18.76
C PHE A 128 8.73 -17.28 17.49
N PHE A 129 9.70 -16.39 17.29
CA PHE A 129 9.79 -15.63 16.03
C PHE A 129 10.41 -16.54 14.94
N PRO A 130 9.89 -16.55 13.69
CA PRO A 130 8.95 -15.60 13.09
C PRO A 130 7.46 -16.00 13.13
N TYR A 131 7.11 -17.10 13.79
CA TYR A 131 5.72 -17.54 13.86
C TYR A 131 4.89 -16.65 14.81
N GLY A 132 5.45 -16.28 15.96
CA GLY A 132 4.80 -15.46 16.96
C GLY A 132 5.61 -14.23 17.36
N VAL A 133 4.94 -13.30 18.03
CA VAL A 133 5.49 -12.13 18.67
C VAL A 133 4.85 -11.99 20.05
N TYR A 134 5.63 -11.66 21.06
CA TYR A 134 5.13 -11.38 22.40
C TYR A 134 4.60 -9.95 22.45
N ILE A 135 3.38 -9.77 22.93
CA ILE A 135 2.73 -8.47 23.11
C ILE A 135 2.76 -8.14 24.58
N GLU A 136 3.57 -7.15 24.96
CA GLU A 136 3.84 -6.79 26.36
C GLU A 136 2.58 -6.34 27.09
N GLU A 137 1.74 -5.52 26.42
CA GLU A 137 0.51 -5.00 27.00
C GLU A 137 -0.49 -6.11 27.35
N LEU A 138 -0.52 -7.20 26.57
CA LEU A 138 -1.42 -8.34 26.79
C LEU A 138 -0.77 -9.47 27.60
N GLY A 139 0.55 -9.47 27.78
CA GLY A 139 1.29 -10.54 28.41
C GLY A 139 1.20 -11.89 27.70
N GLN A 140 0.97 -11.90 26.37
CA GLN A 140 0.68 -13.10 25.59
C GLN A 140 1.42 -13.12 24.25
N TRP A 141 1.61 -14.34 23.72
CA TRP A 141 2.13 -14.54 22.38
C TRP A 141 1.00 -14.51 21.35
N HIS A 142 1.22 -13.76 20.28
CA HIS A 142 0.30 -13.62 19.15
C HIS A 142 1.01 -13.94 17.83
N GLN A 143 0.24 -14.31 16.80
CA GLN A 143 0.78 -14.52 15.46
C GLN A 143 1.41 -13.23 14.92
N ALA A 144 2.62 -13.34 14.37
CA ALA A 144 3.40 -12.21 13.85
C ALA A 144 2.93 -11.77 12.46
N THR A 145 1.69 -11.32 12.34
CA THR A 145 1.05 -10.94 11.07
C THR A 145 1.80 -9.84 10.34
N PHE A 146 2.47 -8.93 11.06
CA PHE A 146 3.35 -7.92 10.47
C PHE A 146 4.49 -8.57 9.66
N PHE A 147 5.10 -9.63 10.20
CA PHE A 147 6.17 -10.36 9.54
C PHE A 147 5.65 -11.14 8.34
N TYR A 148 4.50 -11.80 8.46
CA TYR A 148 3.90 -12.53 7.34
C TYR A 148 3.61 -11.59 6.18
N GLU A 149 2.99 -10.44 6.44
CA GLU A 149 2.70 -9.45 5.40
C GLU A 149 3.99 -8.84 4.81
N SER A 150 5.00 -8.57 5.63
CA SER A 150 6.30 -8.09 5.18
C SER A 150 7.01 -9.11 4.27
N ALA A 151 7.05 -10.37 4.66
CA ALA A 151 7.66 -11.45 3.88
C ALA A 151 6.94 -11.68 2.55
N LEU A 152 5.61 -11.71 2.56
CA LEU A 152 4.79 -11.87 1.35
C LEU A 152 4.92 -10.67 0.40
N ASN A 153 4.96 -9.44 0.93
CA ASN A 153 5.21 -8.25 0.12
C ASN A 153 6.63 -8.25 -0.46
N THR A 154 7.62 -8.73 0.29
CA THR A 154 9.00 -8.88 -0.21
C THR A 154 9.04 -9.92 -1.33
N LEU A 155 8.37 -11.05 -1.16
CA LEU A 155 8.25 -12.06 -2.23
C LEU A 155 7.56 -11.49 -3.46
N LEU A 156 6.44 -10.78 -3.28
CA LEU A 156 5.73 -10.10 -4.38
C LEU A 156 6.67 -9.15 -5.13
N LEU A 157 7.44 -8.33 -4.41
CA LEU A 157 8.43 -7.42 -5.00
C LEU A 157 9.48 -8.18 -5.83
N ILE A 158 10.04 -9.26 -5.28
CA ILE A 158 11.03 -10.09 -5.98
C ILE A 158 10.44 -10.66 -7.27
N VAL A 159 9.24 -11.24 -7.20
CA VAL A 159 8.56 -11.80 -8.37
C VAL A 159 8.27 -10.72 -9.41
N MET A 160 7.83 -9.53 -8.99
CA MET A 160 7.61 -8.38 -9.87
C MET A 160 8.90 -7.95 -10.59
N LEU A 161 10.01 -7.87 -9.87
CA LEU A 161 11.30 -7.43 -10.45
C LEU A 161 11.87 -8.46 -11.43
N ILE A 162 11.70 -9.76 -11.15
CA ILE A 162 12.13 -10.87 -12.02
C ILE A 162 11.22 -10.96 -13.26
N SER A 163 9.92 -10.79 -13.08
CA SER A 163 8.94 -10.90 -14.18
C SER A 163 8.97 -9.70 -15.13
N TYR A 164 9.38 -8.53 -14.64
CA TYR A 164 9.32 -7.28 -15.41
C TYR A 164 10.02 -7.34 -16.77
N PRO A 165 11.24 -7.90 -16.93
CA PRO A 165 11.90 -8.01 -18.24
C PRO A 165 11.12 -8.85 -19.27
N HIS A 166 10.26 -9.74 -18.80
CA HIS A 166 9.43 -10.60 -19.65
C HIS A 166 8.16 -9.90 -20.14
N PHE A 167 7.75 -8.83 -19.49
CA PHE A 167 6.65 -8.00 -19.95
C PHE A 167 7.14 -7.12 -21.12
N ARG A 168 6.82 -7.51 -22.36
CA ARG A 168 7.23 -6.77 -23.56
C ARG A 168 6.75 -5.32 -23.60
N LYS A 169 5.78 -4.95 -22.77
CA LYS A 169 5.09 -3.65 -22.81
C LYS A 169 4.86 -3.10 -21.40
N LYS A 170 4.82 -1.78 -21.27
CA LYS A 170 4.65 -1.05 -20.01
C LYS A 170 3.20 -1.10 -19.50
N GLY A 171 3.05 -1.12 -18.19
CA GLY A 171 1.77 -1.04 -17.51
C GLY A 171 1.30 -2.32 -16.84
N TYR A 172 2.07 -3.43 -16.93
CA TYR A 172 1.67 -4.69 -16.29
C TYR A 172 1.97 -4.76 -14.78
N LEU A 173 2.88 -3.94 -14.26
CA LEU A 173 3.22 -4.01 -12.83
C LEU A 173 2.08 -3.53 -11.93
N LEU A 174 1.30 -2.55 -12.36
CA LEU A 174 0.17 -2.07 -11.58
C LEU A 174 -0.90 -3.16 -11.39
N PRO A 175 -1.47 -3.78 -12.42
CA PRO A 175 -2.44 -4.86 -12.23
C PRO A 175 -1.83 -6.09 -11.52
N PHE A 176 -0.57 -6.42 -11.76
CA PHE A 176 0.13 -7.48 -11.06
C PHE A 176 0.20 -7.21 -9.54
N TYR A 177 0.55 -5.98 -9.17
CA TYR A 177 0.51 -5.53 -7.78
C TYR A 177 -0.89 -5.62 -7.18
N MET A 178 -1.90 -5.11 -7.87
CA MET A 178 -3.27 -5.08 -7.35
C MET A 178 -3.78 -6.49 -7.05
N ILE A 179 -3.52 -7.45 -7.94
CA ILE A 179 -3.90 -8.85 -7.74
C ILE A 179 -3.07 -9.45 -6.61
N GLY A 180 -1.74 -9.36 -6.66
CA GLY A 180 -0.84 -9.98 -5.69
C GLY A 180 -1.04 -9.43 -4.28
N TYR A 181 -1.06 -8.11 -4.13
CA TYR A 181 -1.30 -7.48 -2.83
C TYR A 181 -2.72 -7.72 -2.31
N GLY A 182 -3.73 -7.72 -3.19
CA GLY A 182 -5.09 -8.05 -2.82
C GLY A 182 -5.20 -9.46 -2.23
N VAL A 183 -4.53 -10.45 -2.82
CA VAL A 183 -4.48 -11.83 -2.29
C VAL A 183 -3.77 -11.86 -0.93
N ILE A 184 -2.59 -11.23 -0.83
CA ILE A 184 -1.82 -11.16 0.42
C ILE A 184 -2.67 -10.54 1.52
N ARG A 185 -3.31 -9.41 1.24
CA ARG A 185 -4.11 -8.68 2.23
C ARG A 185 -5.35 -9.46 2.65
N CYS A 186 -6.02 -10.13 1.73
CA CYS A 186 -7.16 -10.99 2.05
C CYS A 186 -6.76 -12.12 3.02
N PHE A 187 -5.61 -12.75 2.77
CA PHE A 187 -5.08 -13.82 3.61
C PHE A 187 -4.67 -13.31 5.01
N VAL A 188 -3.83 -12.27 5.07
CA VAL A 188 -3.31 -11.73 6.33
C VAL A 188 -4.43 -11.16 7.20
N GLU A 189 -5.43 -10.49 6.58
CA GLU A 189 -6.59 -9.98 7.30
C GLU A 189 -7.39 -11.09 7.99
N GLY A 190 -7.40 -12.30 7.40
CA GLY A 190 -8.02 -13.48 8.00
C GLY A 190 -7.42 -13.87 9.35
N LEU A 191 -6.17 -13.53 9.60
CA LEU A 191 -5.43 -13.86 10.83
C LEU A 191 -5.48 -12.75 11.89
N ARG A 192 -5.87 -11.52 11.53
CA ARG A 192 -5.88 -10.36 12.43
C ARG A 192 -7.05 -10.38 13.40
N THR A 193 -6.82 -9.89 14.61
CA THR A 193 -7.83 -9.79 15.68
C THR A 193 -8.50 -8.41 15.74
N ASP A 194 -7.83 -7.38 15.24
CA ASP A 194 -8.26 -5.97 15.27
C ASP A 194 -8.96 -5.50 13.98
N SER A 195 -9.58 -6.44 13.25
CA SER A 195 -10.22 -6.15 11.96
C SER A 195 -11.51 -5.36 12.12
N LEU A 196 -11.73 -4.39 11.24
CA LEU A 196 -13.01 -3.69 11.09
C LEU A 196 -14.01 -4.55 10.30
N TYR A 197 -15.23 -4.68 10.81
CA TYR A 197 -16.31 -5.43 10.19
C TYR A 197 -17.31 -4.49 9.52
N LEU A 198 -17.67 -4.79 8.28
CA LEU A 198 -18.76 -4.12 7.57
C LEU A 198 -20.12 -4.65 8.04
N MET A 199 -20.17 -5.96 8.26
CA MET A 199 -21.30 -6.71 8.82
C MET A 199 -20.76 -7.98 9.49
N PRO A 200 -21.55 -8.68 10.31
CA PRO A 200 -21.10 -9.91 10.96
C PRO A 200 -20.47 -10.89 9.97
N GLY A 201 -19.19 -11.23 10.20
CA GLY A 201 -18.42 -12.16 9.38
C GLY A 201 -17.76 -11.58 8.13
N VAL A 202 -18.01 -10.31 7.76
CA VAL A 202 -17.41 -9.67 6.58
C VAL A 202 -16.48 -8.52 6.98
N ARG A 203 -15.19 -8.70 6.79
CA ARG A 203 -14.17 -7.70 7.12
C ARG A 203 -14.03 -6.68 5.98
N VAL A 204 -13.99 -5.39 6.31
CA VAL A 204 -13.84 -4.29 5.34
C VAL A 204 -12.61 -4.48 4.46
N SER A 205 -11.46 -4.83 5.04
CA SER A 205 -10.23 -5.04 4.28
C SER A 205 -10.31 -6.21 3.30
N GLN A 206 -11.10 -7.25 3.60
CA GLN A 206 -11.30 -8.37 2.66
C GLN A 206 -12.16 -7.97 1.46
N VAL A 207 -13.21 -7.18 1.69
CA VAL A 207 -14.03 -6.63 0.60
C VAL A 207 -13.18 -5.74 -0.31
N LEU A 208 -12.41 -4.83 0.28
CA LEU A 208 -11.51 -3.96 -0.47
C LEU A 208 -10.45 -4.76 -1.24
N SER A 209 -9.93 -5.84 -0.66
CA SER A 209 -8.99 -6.75 -1.33
C SER A 209 -9.63 -7.44 -2.52
N GLY A 210 -10.87 -7.90 -2.39
CA GLY A 210 -11.64 -8.45 -3.50
C GLY A 210 -11.85 -7.44 -4.63
N CYS A 211 -12.25 -6.21 -4.29
CA CYS A 211 -12.37 -5.11 -5.27
C CYS A 211 -11.02 -4.82 -5.97
N LEU A 212 -9.92 -4.83 -5.20
CA LEU A 212 -8.57 -4.59 -5.74
C LEU A 212 -8.18 -5.68 -6.75
N ILE A 213 -8.44 -6.96 -6.42
CA ILE A 213 -8.19 -8.09 -7.32
C ILE A 213 -9.01 -7.95 -8.60
N LEU A 214 -10.30 -7.67 -8.49
CA LEU A 214 -11.19 -7.51 -9.64
C LEU A 214 -10.73 -6.37 -10.55
N LEU A 215 -10.39 -5.22 -9.98
CA LEU A 215 -9.84 -4.09 -10.72
C LEU A 215 -8.51 -4.45 -11.39
N GLY A 216 -7.64 -5.20 -10.70
CA GLY A 216 -6.39 -5.69 -11.27
C GLY A 216 -6.62 -6.58 -12.50
N VAL A 217 -7.57 -7.52 -12.42
CA VAL A 217 -7.93 -8.39 -13.56
C VAL A 217 -8.49 -7.57 -14.73
N LEU A 218 -9.35 -6.60 -14.47
CA LEU A 218 -9.88 -5.69 -15.50
C LEU A 218 -8.76 -4.88 -16.16
N LEU A 219 -7.79 -4.37 -15.37
CA LEU A 219 -6.65 -3.63 -15.89
C LEU A 219 -5.73 -4.49 -16.76
N VAL A 220 -5.55 -5.79 -16.44
CA VAL A 220 -4.82 -6.72 -17.34
C VAL A 220 -5.47 -6.72 -18.72
N GLY A 221 -6.81 -6.80 -18.78
CA GLY A 221 -7.56 -6.75 -20.06
C GLY A 221 -7.35 -5.44 -20.82
N ILE A 222 -7.36 -4.31 -20.11
CA ILE A 222 -7.13 -2.97 -20.70
C ILE A 222 -5.71 -2.84 -21.24
N VAL A 223 -4.70 -3.22 -20.43
CA VAL A 223 -3.29 -3.16 -20.85
C VAL A 223 -3.05 -4.05 -22.07
N ARG A 224 -3.61 -5.26 -22.08
CA ARG A 224 -3.52 -6.19 -23.23
C ARG A 224 -4.10 -5.57 -24.51
N ARG A 225 -5.32 -5.02 -24.47
CA ARG A 225 -5.97 -4.41 -25.66
C ARG A 225 -5.20 -3.22 -26.22
N ARG A 226 -4.62 -2.38 -25.35
CA ARG A 226 -3.78 -1.25 -25.80
C ARG A 226 -2.55 -1.73 -26.57
N THR A 227 -2.08 -2.89 -26.24
CA THR A 227 -0.90 -3.48 -26.88
C THR A 227 -1.21 -4.02 -28.26
N ASP A 228 -2.43 -4.46 -28.50
CA ASP A 228 -2.86 -4.99 -29.80
C ASP A 228 -3.14 -3.85 -30.82
N ILE A 229 -3.45 -2.63 -30.32
CA ILE A 229 -3.71 -1.46 -31.20
C ILE A 229 -2.42 -0.77 -31.67
N GLN A 230 -1.29 -0.98 -30.95
CA GLN A 230 0.00 -0.36 -31.28
C GLN A 230 0.98 -1.31 -32.00
N ALA A 231 0.56 -2.52 -32.29
CA ALA A 231 1.29 -3.51 -33.06
C ALA A 231 0.81 -3.54 -34.52
#